data_c7c7fbdb2cac76a4f608e773142da7b4
#
_entry.id   c7c7fbdb2cac76a4f608e773142da7b4
#
_cell.length_a   1.000
_cell.length_b   1.000
_cell.length_c   1.000
_cell.angle_alpha   90.00
_cell.angle_beta   90.00
_cell.angle_gamma   90.00
#
_symmetry.space_group_name_H-M   'P 1'
#
loop_
_entity.id
_entity.type
_entity.pdbx_description
1 polymer ?
#
loop_
_entity_poly.entity_id
_entity_poly.type
_entity_poly.pdbx_seq_one_letter_code
_entity_poly.pdbx_strand_id
1 'polypeptide(L)'
;MESRIAIVGANGVGKSTLLKLLVGKLELTSGNSYRNGRLSLSMFTQHHIDQLKLPLSPLEQFMTDFPGATQETYRSHLGSFGITGNLALRPNYLLSGGQKSRVAFSLAMWKNPHILVLDEPTNHLDIDAVNALIVALNNYNGGVIIVSHDQHLVSTVCEEIWYIKDTRLKKFAGDFEDYRRMLSMGKL
;
A
#
# COMPACT_ATOMS: atom_id res chain seq x y z
N MET A 1 -10.92 1.50 -13.79
CA MET A 1 -10.35 2.57 -12.94
C MET A 1 -9.02 2.04 -12.42
N GLU A 2 -7.95 2.26 -13.15
CA GLU A 2 -6.64 1.65 -12.87
C GLU A 2 -5.58 2.73 -12.62
N SER A 3 -5.99 3.90 -12.08
CA SER A 3 -5.04 5.00 -11.82
C SER A 3 -3.95 4.57 -10.85
N ARG A 4 -2.71 4.90 -11.19
CA ARG A 4 -1.49 4.61 -10.43
C ARG A 4 -0.84 5.94 -10.04
N ILE A 5 -1.09 6.40 -8.83
CA ILE A 5 -0.71 7.76 -8.39
C ILE A 5 0.34 7.66 -7.29
N ALA A 6 1.48 8.33 -7.47
CA ALA A 6 2.41 8.59 -6.39
C ALA A 6 2.20 9.99 -5.82
N ILE A 7 2.14 10.11 -4.49
CA ILE A 7 2.12 11.38 -3.78
C ILE A 7 3.50 11.61 -3.16
N VAL A 8 4.16 12.66 -3.60
CA VAL A 8 5.52 13.01 -3.20
C VAL A 8 5.58 14.39 -2.53
N GLY A 9 6.67 14.67 -1.83
CA GLY A 9 6.88 15.95 -1.16
C GLY A 9 7.76 15.79 0.08
N ALA A 10 8.20 16.91 0.65
CA ALA A 10 9.07 16.95 1.81
C ALA A 10 8.47 16.18 3.02
N ASN A 11 9.34 15.76 3.94
CA ASN A 11 8.87 15.16 5.19
C ASN A 11 8.08 16.20 6.00
N GLY A 12 6.98 15.76 6.62
CA GLY A 12 6.11 16.65 7.41
C GLY A 12 5.15 17.54 6.59
N VAL A 13 5.17 17.50 5.24
CA VAL A 13 4.31 18.36 4.40
C VAL A 13 2.82 17.97 4.43
N GLY A 14 2.48 16.84 5.05
CA GLY A 14 1.08 16.40 5.21
C GLY A 14 0.66 15.23 4.31
N LYS A 15 1.59 14.49 3.71
CA LYS A 15 1.28 13.32 2.85
C LYS A 15 0.40 12.29 3.55
N SER A 16 0.81 11.80 4.72
CA SER A 16 0.04 10.81 5.50
C SER A 16 -1.28 11.38 6.04
N THR A 17 -1.33 12.68 6.31
CA THR A 17 -2.57 13.38 6.70
C THR A 17 -3.56 13.36 5.54
N LEU A 18 -3.10 13.67 4.32
CA LEU A 18 -3.92 13.59 3.10
C LEU A 18 -4.46 12.17 2.89
N LEU A 19 -3.62 11.14 3.05
CA LEU A 19 -4.08 9.75 2.91
C LEU A 19 -5.16 9.41 3.94
N LYS A 20 -4.99 9.83 5.20
CA LYS A 20 -5.99 9.61 6.27
C LYS A 20 -7.30 10.33 5.98
N LEU A 21 -7.27 11.52 5.41
CA LEU A 21 -8.47 12.25 4.93
C LEU A 21 -9.15 11.49 3.79
N LEU A 22 -8.40 11.03 2.79
CA LEU A 22 -8.91 10.26 1.66
C LEU A 22 -9.63 8.98 2.08
N VAL A 23 -9.10 8.27 3.08
CA VAL A 23 -9.74 7.04 3.59
C VAL A 23 -10.80 7.30 4.67
N GLY A 24 -11.01 8.56 5.07
CA GLY A 24 -12.01 8.95 6.07
C GLY A 24 -11.61 8.63 7.51
N LYS A 25 -10.32 8.51 7.80
CA LYS A 25 -9.77 8.36 9.16
C LYS A 25 -9.58 9.70 9.88
N LEU A 26 -9.66 10.79 9.15
CA LEU A 26 -9.66 12.17 9.67
C LEU A 26 -10.83 12.93 9.07
N GLU A 27 -11.40 13.85 9.86
CA GLU A 27 -12.43 14.80 9.42
C GLU A 27 -11.78 16.03 8.78
N LEU A 28 -12.49 16.62 7.81
CA LEU A 28 -12.07 17.88 7.20
C LEU A 28 -12.29 19.05 8.17
N THR A 29 -11.33 19.94 8.27
CA THR A 29 -11.47 21.19 9.00
C THR A 29 -12.40 22.17 8.25
N SER A 30 -12.40 22.11 6.91
CA SER A 30 -13.24 22.93 6.04
C SER A 30 -13.38 22.26 4.67
N GLY A 31 -14.36 22.69 3.88
CA GLY A 31 -14.67 22.12 2.57
C GLY A 31 -15.60 20.91 2.65
N ASN A 32 -15.79 20.24 1.51
CA ASN A 32 -16.68 19.11 1.38
C ASN A 32 -15.95 17.89 0.82
N SER A 33 -16.26 16.71 1.34
CA SER A 33 -15.82 15.42 0.80
C SER A 33 -17.05 14.61 0.43
N TYR A 34 -17.07 14.11 -0.79
CA TYR A 34 -18.08 13.16 -1.24
C TYR A 34 -17.43 11.82 -1.54
N ARG A 35 -17.96 10.77 -0.96
CA ARG A 35 -17.56 9.40 -1.24
C ARG A 35 -18.78 8.60 -1.70
N ASN A 36 -18.64 7.93 -2.83
CA ASN A 36 -19.65 6.97 -3.26
C ASN A 36 -19.75 5.83 -2.22
N GLY A 37 -20.98 5.52 -1.74
CA GLY A 37 -21.18 4.48 -0.72
C GLY A 37 -20.77 3.07 -1.12
N ARG A 38 -20.58 2.82 -2.42
CA ARG A 38 -20.08 1.54 -2.95
C ARG A 38 -18.56 1.48 -3.07
N LEU A 39 -17.86 2.59 -2.81
CA LEU A 39 -16.39 2.64 -2.93
C LEU A 39 -15.74 1.93 -1.74
N SER A 40 -15.03 0.86 -2.03
CA SER A 40 -14.18 0.14 -1.07
C SER A 40 -12.75 0.66 -1.16
N LEU A 41 -12.23 1.14 -0.04
CA LEU A 41 -10.86 1.60 0.12
C LEU A 41 -10.15 0.72 1.14
N SER A 42 -8.92 0.32 0.86
CA SER A 42 -8.02 -0.29 1.84
C SER A 42 -6.78 0.59 1.99
N MET A 43 -6.38 0.83 3.22
CA MET A 43 -5.16 1.59 3.51
C MET A 43 -4.14 0.68 4.16
N PHE A 44 -2.96 0.63 3.57
CA PHE A 44 -1.78 -0.01 4.14
C PHE A 44 -0.83 1.06 4.69
N THR A 45 -0.47 0.95 5.95
CA THR A 45 0.46 1.87 6.64
C THR A 45 1.64 1.08 7.20
N GLN A 46 2.71 1.76 7.58
CA GLN A 46 3.88 1.17 8.22
C GLN A 46 3.54 0.28 9.44
N HIS A 47 2.43 0.54 10.13
CA HIS A 47 1.97 -0.22 11.30
C HIS A 47 1.11 -1.45 10.96
N HIS A 48 1.01 -1.84 9.69
CA HIS A 48 0.19 -3.01 9.33
C HIS A 48 0.78 -4.33 9.82
N ILE A 49 2.09 -4.40 10.03
CA ILE A 49 2.73 -5.56 10.66
C ILE A 49 2.22 -5.75 12.10
N ASP A 50 1.90 -4.66 12.80
CA ASP A 50 1.37 -4.70 14.17
C ASP A 50 -0.05 -5.31 14.24
N GLN A 51 -0.75 -5.38 13.09
CA GLN A 51 -2.09 -6.00 12.99
C GLN A 51 -2.04 -7.51 12.83
N LEU A 52 -0.85 -8.09 12.63
CA LEU A 52 -0.70 -9.52 12.57
C LEU A 52 -0.94 -10.15 13.94
N LYS A 53 -1.81 -11.16 13.97
CA LYS A 53 -2.05 -11.97 15.15
C LYS A 53 -0.86 -12.91 15.33
N LEU A 54 0.10 -12.50 16.15
CA LEU A 54 1.39 -13.16 16.28
C LEU A 54 1.31 -14.68 16.58
N PRO A 55 0.40 -15.16 17.45
CA PRO A 55 0.28 -16.60 17.73
C PRO A 55 -0.30 -17.43 16.58
N LEU A 56 -1.07 -16.79 15.67
CA LEU A 56 -1.67 -17.47 14.54
C LEU A 56 -0.70 -17.58 13.37
N SER A 57 -0.84 -18.63 12.57
CA SER A 57 -0.22 -18.69 11.25
C SER A 57 -0.97 -17.77 10.27
N PRO A 58 -0.33 -17.38 9.13
CA PRO A 58 -1.01 -16.65 8.07
C PRO A 58 -2.34 -17.29 7.65
N LEU A 59 -2.35 -18.60 7.47
CA LEU A 59 -3.56 -19.33 7.08
C LEU A 59 -4.65 -19.24 8.14
N GLU A 60 -4.32 -19.47 9.41
CA GLU A 60 -5.28 -19.38 10.52
C GLU A 60 -5.83 -17.97 10.68
N GLN A 61 -4.99 -16.96 10.49
CA GLN A 61 -5.42 -15.57 10.52
C GLN A 61 -6.43 -15.28 9.41
N PHE A 62 -6.18 -15.73 8.17
CA PHE A 62 -7.14 -15.62 7.07
C PHE A 62 -8.47 -16.28 7.37
N MET A 63 -8.44 -17.51 7.89
CA MET A 63 -9.65 -18.25 8.27
C MET A 63 -10.45 -17.55 9.36
N THR A 64 -9.75 -16.88 10.28
CA THR A 64 -10.38 -16.14 11.39
C THR A 64 -10.95 -14.81 10.95
N ASP A 65 -10.19 -14.04 10.14
CA ASP A 65 -10.54 -12.66 9.79
C ASP A 65 -11.51 -12.60 8.59
N PHE A 66 -11.52 -13.64 7.74
CA PHE A 66 -12.31 -13.72 6.52
C PHE A 66 -12.99 -15.09 6.36
N PRO A 67 -13.88 -15.48 7.25
CA PRO A 67 -14.53 -16.79 7.16
C PRO A 67 -15.35 -16.90 5.85
N GLY A 68 -15.43 -18.13 5.32
CA GLY A 68 -16.30 -18.46 4.18
C GLY A 68 -15.58 -18.92 2.91
N ALA A 69 -14.25 -18.82 2.82
CA ALA A 69 -13.48 -19.41 1.73
C ALA A 69 -12.81 -20.73 2.17
N THR A 70 -12.34 -21.53 1.21
CA THR A 70 -11.62 -22.77 1.48
C THR A 70 -10.18 -22.49 1.88
N GLN A 71 -9.54 -23.42 2.59
CA GLN A 71 -8.12 -23.30 2.92
C GLN A 71 -7.24 -23.22 1.68
N GLU A 72 -7.63 -23.89 0.60
CA GLU A 72 -6.90 -23.85 -0.66
C GLU A 72 -6.96 -22.45 -1.31
N THR A 73 -8.11 -21.79 -1.24
CA THR A 73 -8.28 -20.41 -1.70
C THR A 73 -7.37 -19.45 -0.94
N TYR A 74 -7.30 -19.57 0.39
CA TYR A 74 -6.40 -18.75 1.21
C TYR A 74 -4.93 -19.05 0.89
N ARG A 75 -4.56 -20.32 0.73
CA ARG A 75 -3.20 -20.73 0.38
C ARG A 75 -2.78 -20.21 -0.98
N SER A 76 -3.67 -20.28 -1.98
CA SER A 76 -3.43 -19.75 -3.31
C SER A 76 -3.18 -18.25 -3.27
N HIS A 77 -4.02 -17.50 -2.53
CA HIS A 77 -3.85 -16.07 -2.33
C HIS A 77 -2.55 -15.72 -1.60
N LEU A 78 -2.23 -16.41 -0.49
CA LEU A 78 -0.96 -16.24 0.22
C LEU A 78 0.23 -16.56 -0.69
N GLY A 79 0.09 -17.57 -1.55
CA GLY A 79 1.10 -17.98 -2.52
C GLY A 79 1.44 -16.88 -3.54
N SER A 80 0.46 -16.07 -3.97
CA SER A 80 0.70 -14.93 -4.86
C SER A 80 1.58 -13.83 -4.22
N PHE A 81 1.71 -13.83 -2.88
CA PHE A 81 2.63 -12.99 -2.12
C PHE A 81 3.90 -13.72 -1.67
N GLY A 82 4.16 -14.91 -2.21
CA GLY A 82 5.34 -15.71 -1.86
C GLY A 82 5.29 -16.36 -0.47
N ILE A 83 4.10 -16.45 0.15
CA ILE A 83 3.89 -17.16 1.41
C ILE A 83 3.35 -18.57 1.09
N THR A 84 4.27 -19.49 0.81
CA THR A 84 3.96 -20.85 0.34
C THR A 84 4.34 -21.94 1.34
N GLY A 85 3.78 -23.12 1.17
CA GLY A 85 4.14 -24.33 1.92
C GLY A 85 4.09 -24.11 3.43
N ASN A 86 5.20 -24.43 4.11
CA ASN A 86 5.30 -24.30 5.57
C ASN A 86 5.24 -22.86 6.08
N LEU A 87 5.55 -21.84 5.25
CA LEU A 87 5.45 -20.45 5.68
C LEU A 87 4.00 -20.05 5.99
N ALA A 88 3.04 -20.58 5.24
CA ALA A 88 1.62 -20.33 5.49
C ALA A 88 1.10 -20.95 6.79
N LEU A 89 1.83 -21.91 7.35
CA LEU A 89 1.46 -22.67 8.56
C LEU A 89 2.27 -22.28 9.80
N ARG A 90 3.34 -21.50 9.63
CA ARG A 90 4.15 -21.05 10.77
C ARG A 90 3.47 -19.89 11.48
N PRO A 91 3.48 -19.85 12.82
CA PRO A 91 3.02 -18.69 13.57
C PRO A 91 3.70 -17.40 13.09
N ASN A 92 2.94 -16.31 13.02
CA ASN A 92 3.42 -15.02 12.50
C ASN A 92 4.64 -14.49 13.26
N TYR A 93 4.79 -14.78 14.56
CA TYR A 93 5.96 -14.34 15.31
C TYR A 93 7.29 -14.97 14.83
N LEU A 94 7.24 -16.15 14.17
CA LEU A 94 8.42 -16.84 13.60
C LEU A 94 8.80 -16.36 12.19
N LEU A 95 7.97 -15.53 11.58
CA LEU A 95 8.23 -14.98 10.25
C LEU A 95 9.26 -13.84 10.31
N SER A 96 10.09 -13.71 9.28
CA SER A 96 10.96 -12.54 9.10
C SER A 96 10.15 -11.26 8.88
N GLY A 97 10.78 -10.08 9.00
CA GLY A 97 10.12 -8.80 8.74
C GLY A 97 9.50 -8.73 7.35
N GLY A 98 10.23 -9.11 6.30
CA GLY A 98 9.72 -9.15 4.92
C GLY A 98 8.59 -10.16 4.73
N GLN A 99 8.64 -11.32 5.39
CA GLN A 99 7.55 -12.31 5.36
C GLN A 99 6.29 -11.76 6.04
N LYS A 100 6.42 -11.11 7.21
CA LYS A 100 5.31 -10.45 7.90
C LYS A 100 4.66 -9.37 7.03
N SER A 101 5.46 -8.56 6.36
CA SER A 101 4.97 -7.53 5.44
C SER A 101 4.17 -8.15 4.30
N ARG A 102 4.66 -9.24 3.68
CA ARG A 102 3.94 -9.94 2.61
C ARG A 102 2.61 -10.53 3.10
N VAL A 103 2.55 -11.05 4.32
CA VAL A 103 1.28 -11.48 4.94
C VAL A 103 0.36 -10.28 5.13
N ALA A 104 0.85 -9.17 5.67
CA ALA A 104 0.05 -7.96 5.87
C ALA A 104 -0.50 -7.39 4.55
N PHE A 105 0.30 -7.39 3.47
CA PHE A 105 -0.17 -7.03 2.12
C PHE A 105 -1.27 -7.98 1.62
N SER A 106 -1.07 -9.28 1.79
CA SER A 106 -2.07 -10.26 1.37
C SER A 106 -3.41 -10.05 2.08
N LEU A 107 -3.40 -9.73 3.38
CA LEU A 107 -4.60 -9.39 4.15
C LEU A 107 -5.28 -8.11 3.63
N ALA A 108 -4.51 -7.06 3.33
CA ALA A 108 -5.02 -5.79 2.83
C ALA A 108 -5.70 -5.93 1.44
N MET A 109 -5.19 -6.82 0.60
CA MET A 109 -5.67 -7.04 -0.76
C MET A 109 -6.76 -8.12 -0.87
N TRP A 110 -7.00 -8.90 0.19
CA TRP A 110 -7.96 -9.99 0.15
C TRP A 110 -9.38 -9.57 -0.26
N LYS A 111 -9.84 -8.43 0.23
CA LYS A 111 -11.20 -7.92 -0.08
C LYS A 111 -11.30 -7.29 -1.46
N ASN A 112 -10.22 -7.31 -2.24
CA ASN A 112 -10.13 -6.68 -3.55
C ASN A 112 -10.74 -5.26 -3.56
N PRO A 113 -10.19 -4.33 -2.76
CA PRO A 113 -10.73 -2.98 -2.65
C PRO A 113 -10.66 -2.26 -4.01
N HIS A 114 -11.55 -1.30 -4.27
CA HIS A 114 -11.51 -0.52 -5.49
C HIS A 114 -10.27 0.39 -5.58
N ILE A 115 -9.80 0.87 -4.43
CA ILE A 115 -8.57 1.68 -4.33
C ILE A 115 -7.74 1.19 -3.14
N LEU A 116 -6.47 0.93 -3.41
CA LEU A 116 -5.45 0.62 -2.42
C LEU A 116 -4.61 1.86 -2.12
N VAL A 117 -4.53 2.25 -0.87
CA VAL A 117 -3.76 3.41 -0.40
C VAL A 117 -2.58 2.90 0.41
N LEU A 118 -1.36 3.26 0.01
CA LEU A 118 -0.12 2.78 0.61
C LEU A 118 0.69 3.96 1.18
N ASP A 119 0.98 3.92 2.47
CA ASP A 119 1.79 4.94 3.16
C ASP A 119 3.15 4.35 3.55
N GLU A 120 4.21 4.72 2.80
CA GLU A 120 5.58 4.24 2.94
C GLU A 120 5.67 2.70 3.01
N PRO A 121 5.15 1.98 2.00
CA PRO A 121 5.00 0.52 2.08
C PRO A 121 6.33 -0.24 2.02
N THR A 122 7.41 0.39 1.58
CA THR A 122 8.74 -0.23 1.44
C THR A 122 9.60 -0.11 2.69
N ASN A 123 9.18 0.66 3.69
CA ASN A 123 9.94 0.79 4.93
C ASN A 123 10.12 -0.57 5.61
N HIS A 124 11.37 -0.89 5.93
CA HIS A 124 11.78 -2.15 6.56
C HIS A 124 11.60 -3.42 5.71
N LEU A 125 11.36 -3.26 4.38
CA LEU A 125 11.33 -4.38 3.45
C LEU A 125 12.75 -4.67 2.90
N ASP A 126 13.03 -5.94 2.69
CA ASP A 126 14.15 -6.37 1.86
C ASP A 126 13.79 -6.22 0.35
N ILE A 127 14.80 -6.29 -0.49
CA ILE A 127 14.65 -6.13 -1.95
C ILE A 127 13.65 -7.13 -2.52
N ASP A 128 13.66 -8.36 -2.03
CA ASP A 128 12.76 -9.41 -2.52
C ASP A 128 11.30 -9.10 -2.17
N ALA A 129 11.05 -8.56 -0.97
CA ALA A 129 9.71 -8.14 -0.56
C ALA A 129 9.22 -6.92 -1.35
N VAL A 130 10.12 -5.97 -1.69
CA VAL A 130 9.78 -4.82 -2.56
C VAL A 130 9.43 -5.31 -3.96
N ASN A 131 10.21 -6.21 -4.55
CA ASN A 131 9.92 -6.78 -5.86
C ASN A 131 8.59 -7.55 -5.88
N ALA A 132 8.31 -8.35 -4.85
CA ALA A 132 7.05 -9.05 -4.71
C ALA A 132 5.86 -8.07 -4.61
N LEU A 133 6.03 -6.95 -3.87
CA LEU A 133 5.03 -5.89 -3.79
C LEU A 133 4.78 -5.24 -5.15
N ILE A 134 5.83 -4.90 -5.90
CA ILE A 134 5.72 -4.32 -7.25
C ILE A 134 4.93 -5.25 -8.17
N VAL A 135 5.25 -6.55 -8.18
CA VAL A 135 4.53 -7.55 -9.00
C VAL A 135 3.06 -7.61 -8.60
N ALA A 136 2.76 -7.63 -7.29
CA ALA A 136 1.38 -7.66 -6.80
C ALA A 136 0.59 -6.40 -7.18
N LEU A 137 1.22 -5.21 -7.10
CA LEU A 137 0.58 -3.94 -7.46
C LEU A 137 0.35 -3.81 -8.96
N ASN A 138 1.28 -4.28 -9.81
CA ASN A 138 1.12 -4.26 -11.26
C ASN A 138 0.01 -5.20 -11.75
N ASN A 139 -0.20 -6.32 -11.05
CA ASN A 139 -1.31 -7.25 -11.33
C ASN A 139 -2.64 -6.85 -10.67
N TYR A 140 -2.66 -5.77 -9.91
CA TYR A 140 -3.86 -5.34 -9.20
C TYR A 140 -4.81 -4.57 -10.12
N ASN A 141 -6.08 -4.97 -10.19
CA ASN A 141 -7.09 -4.39 -11.08
C ASN A 141 -7.80 -3.14 -10.53
N GLY A 142 -7.41 -2.65 -9.35
CA GLY A 142 -7.96 -1.44 -8.74
C GLY A 142 -7.05 -0.23 -8.90
N GLY A 143 -7.51 0.94 -8.44
CA GLY A 143 -6.68 2.13 -8.32
C GLY A 143 -5.65 1.99 -7.20
N VAL A 144 -4.48 2.61 -7.36
CA VAL A 144 -3.41 2.61 -6.36
C VAL A 144 -2.96 4.05 -6.10
N ILE A 145 -2.86 4.41 -4.81
CA ILE A 145 -2.29 5.67 -4.35
C ILE A 145 -1.14 5.32 -3.41
N ILE A 146 0.07 5.78 -3.73
CA ILE A 146 1.28 5.47 -2.98
C ILE A 146 1.92 6.75 -2.47
N VAL A 147 2.24 6.81 -1.20
CA VAL A 147 3.24 7.72 -0.64
C VAL A 147 4.51 6.91 -0.43
N SER A 148 5.58 7.22 -1.14
CA SER A 148 6.87 6.57 -0.95
C SER A 148 8.04 7.44 -1.40
N HIS A 149 9.20 7.22 -0.79
CA HIS A 149 10.48 7.74 -1.21
C HIS A 149 11.29 6.74 -2.05
N ASP A 150 10.77 5.53 -2.20
CA ASP A 150 11.40 4.46 -2.99
C ASP A 150 11.18 4.72 -4.49
N GLN A 151 12.29 5.11 -5.15
CA GLN A 151 12.28 5.43 -6.59
C GLN A 151 11.89 4.22 -7.43
N HIS A 152 12.37 3.03 -7.08
CA HIS A 152 12.12 1.81 -7.86
C HIS A 152 10.63 1.46 -7.82
N LEU A 153 10.00 1.50 -6.64
CA LEU A 153 8.57 1.28 -6.50
C LEU A 153 7.77 2.31 -7.29
N VAL A 154 8.06 3.61 -7.09
CA VAL A 154 7.28 4.70 -7.71
C VAL A 154 7.41 4.68 -9.22
N SER A 155 8.62 4.56 -9.77
CA SER A 155 8.84 4.57 -11.23
C SER A 155 8.31 3.33 -11.94
N THR A 156 8.19 2.20 -11.23
CA THR A 156 7.72 0.93 -11.82
C THR A 156 6.20 0.76 -11.74
N VAL A 157 5.55 1.36 -10.74
CA VAL A 157 4.11 1.15 -10.48
C VAL A 157 3.27 2.37 -10.85
N CYS A 158 3.80 3.62 -10.66
CA CYS A 158 3.00 4.83 -10.76
C CYS A 158 3.14 5.50 -12.14
N GLU A 159 1.99 5.88 -12.70
CA GLU A 159 1.89 6.61 -13.97
C GLU A 159 1.73 8.11 -13.77
N GLU A 160 1.25 8.52 -12.59
CA GLU A 160 1.02 9.91 -12.25
C GLU A 160 1.78 10.29 -10.98
N ILE A 161 2.43 11.46 -11.03
CA ILE A 161 3.09 12.05 -9.88
C ILE A 161 2.29 13.26 -9.40
N TRP A 162 1.93 13.25 -8.14
CA TRP A 162 1.29 14.36 -7.48
C TRP A 162 2.18 14.82 -6.33
N TYR A 163 2.37 16.13 -6.19
CA TYR A 163 3.23 16.67 -5.13
C TYR A 163 2.50 17.68 -4.26
N ILE A 164 2.90 17.74 -3.00
CA ILE A 164 2.38 18.70 -2.04
C ILE A 164 3.42 19.81 -1.87
N LYS A 165 3.02 21.05 -2.16
CA LYS A 165 3.80 22.27 -1.92
C LYS A 165 2.86 23.35 -1.43
N ASP A 166 3.28 24.12 -0.42
CA ASP A 166 2.51 25.23 0.16
C ASP A 166 1.08 24.80 0.53
N THR A 167 0.94 23.64 1.17
CA THR A 167 -0.35 23.01 1.58
C THR A 167 -1.30 22.69 0.42
N ARG A 168 -0.83 22.74 -0.82
CA ARG A 168 -1.63 22.42 -2.01
C ARG A 168 -1.12 21.17 -2.70
N LEU A 169 -2.06 20.33 -3.09
CA LEU A 169 -1.79 19.16 -3.91
C LEU A 169 -1.83 19.56 -5.39
N LYS A 170 -0.79 19.23 -6.16
CA LYS A 170 -0.66 19.53 -7.59
C LYS A 170 -0.22 18.29 -8.34
N LYS A 171 -0.77 18.09 -9.54
CA LYS A 171 -0.29 17.08 -10.49
C LYS A 171 0.99 17.60 -11.16
N PHE A 172 2.03 16.76 -11.20
CA PHE A 172 3.26 17.04 -11.90
C PHE A 172 3.13 16.61 -13.37
N ALA A 173 3.59 17.46 -14.28
CA ALA A 173 3.63 17.15 -15.72
C ALA A 173 5.00 16.56 -16.06
N GLY A 174 5.12 15.24 -15.99
CA GLY A 174 6.34 14.48 -16.21
C GLY A 174 6.38 13.21 -15.37
N ASP A 175 7.45 12.45 -15.48
CA ASP A 175 7.69 11.26 -14.71
C ASP A 175 8.41 11.56 -13.36
N PHE A 176 8.73 10.50 -12.62
CA PHE A 176 9.37 10.65 -11.31
C PHE A 176 10.82 11.17 -11.42
N GLU A 177 11.54 10.86 -12.50
CA GLU A 177 12.90 11.34 -12.71
C GLU A 177 12.90 12.83 -13.04
N ASP A 178 11.96 13.29 -13.85
CA ASP A 178 11.76 14.71 -14.14
C ASP A 178 11.41 15.48 -12.86
N TYR A 179 10.53 14.92 -12.02
CA TYR A 179 10.21 15.51 -10.72
C TYR A 179 11.47 15.67 -9.86
N ARG A 180 12.29 14.64 -9.72
CA ARG A 180 13.54 14.68 -8.96
C ARG A 180 14.53 15.70 -9.51
N ARG A 181 14.69 15.78 -10.83
CA ARG A 181 15.55 16.75 -11.49
C ARG A 181 15.10 18.17 -11.20
N MET A 182 13.80 18.46 -11.28
CA MET A 182 13.26 19.79 -10.97
C MET A 182 13.40 20.13 -9.49
N LEU A 183 13.23 19.17 -8.61
CA LEU A 183 13.43 19.34 -7.17
C LEU A 183 14.89 19.66 -6.84
N SER A 184 15.86 18.96 -7.45
CA SER A 184 17.29 19.21 -7.25
C SER A 184 17.74 20.59 -7.79
N MET A 185 17.04 21.12 -8.79
CA MET A 185 17.28 22.46 -9.35
C MET A 185 16.57 23.58 -8.55
N GLY A 186 15.83 23.26 -7.49
CA GLY A 186 15.05 24.25 -6.72
C GLY A 186 13.89 24.87 -7.49
N LYS A 187 13.40 24.21 -8.54
CA LYS A 187 12.32 24.71 -9.42
C LYS A 187 10.91 24.24 -9.00
N LEU A 188 10.82 23.46 -7.91
CA LEU A 188 9.56 22.97 -7.35
C LEU A 188 9.30 23.55 -5.98
#